data_18ac8ebf041afa2b1913dde73253e399
#
_entry.id   18ac8ebf041afa2b1913dde73253e399
#
_cell.length_a   1.000
_cell.length_b   1.000
_cell.length_c   1.000
_cell.angle_alpha   90.00
_cell.angle_beta   90.00
_cell.angle_gamma   90.00
#
_symmetry.space_group_name_H-M   'P 1'
#
loop_
_entity.id
_entity.type
_entity.pdbx_description
1 polymer ?
#
loop_
_entity_poly.entity_id
_entity_poly.type
_entity_poly.pdbx_seq_one_letter_code
_entity_poly.pdbx_strand_id
1 'polypeptide(L)'
;IFHEILDSIYMYGFHIPWFGGNVAYIWQQSICWTFIVISGFSYRFNKRPFRRGVIISCAGIVITIVTSIFVPNDRAIFGVLTLIGFSYILLRILEALFRKVPDWLGISLSMIIFFLLRNINIGYLGFEGIHIAPVPSFLYRDMVTTFLGFPMSGFESTDYFSVFPWFFFFITGYFSERQ
;
A
#
# COMPACT_ATOMS: atom_id res chain seq x y z
N ILE A 1 1.12 2.27 16.20
CA ILE A 1 2.30 2.40 17.11
C ILE A 1 2.73 3.87 17.22
N PHE A 2 3.04 4.58 16.12
CA PHE A 2 3.48 5.99 16.22
C PHE A 2 2.36 6.92 16.67
N HIS A 3 1.12 6.73 16.21
CA HIS A 3 -0.06 7.43 16.70
C HIS A 3 -0.31 7.18 18.18
N GLU A 4 -0.22 5.95 18.64
CA GLU A 4 -0.45 5.58 20.03
C GLU A 4 0.61 6.14 21.00
N ILE A 5 1.89 6.13 20.56
CA ILE A 5 2.95 6.78 21.33
C ILE A 5 2.64 8.27 21.49
N LEU A 6 2.12 8.89 20.44
CA LEU A 6 1.79 10.32 20.47
C LEU A 6 0.48 10.62 21.20
N ASP A 7 -0.53 9.77 21.11
CA ASP A 7 -1.72 9.84 21.95
C ASP A 7 -1.34 9.67 23.43
N SER A 8 -0.38 8.80 23.74
CA SER A 8 0.18 8.67 25.06
C SER A 8 0.91 9.96 25.50
N ILE A 9 1.70 10.56 24.63
CA ILE A 9 2.37 11.85 24.89
C ILE A 9 1.35 12.98 25.08
N TYR A 10 0.26 12.95 24.32
CA TYR A 10 -0.87 13.88 24.47
C TYR A 10 -1.55 13.75 25.84
N MET A 11 -1.71 12.52 26.32
CA MET A 11 -2.24 12.22 27.67
C MET A 11 -1.32 12.77 28.78
N TYR A 12 -0.01 12.90 28.53
CA TYR A 12 0.94 13.54 29.46
C TYR A 12 1.02 15.07 29.32
N GLY A 13 0.13 15.70 28.56
CA GLY A 13 0.00 17.15 28.46
C GLY A 13 0.95 17.85 27.49
N PHE A 14 1.65 17.13 26.65
CA PHE A 14 2.46 17.71 25.57
C PHE A 14 1.65 17.88 24.30
N HIS A 15 1.19 19.09 24.04
CA HIS A 15 0.55 19.47 22.77
C HIS A 15 1.58 19.64 21.67
N ILE A 16 1.55 18.78 20.66
CA ILE A 16 2.37 18.92 19.44
C ILE A 16 1.45 19.45 18.31
N PRO A 17 1.42 20.78 18.06
CA PRO A 17 0.37 21.42 17.25
C PRO A 17 0.33 20.98 15.78
N TRP A 18 1.45 20.47 15.22
CA TRP A 18 1.53 20.04 13.82
C TRP A 18 1.14 18.57 13.59
N PHE A 19 0.97 17.79 14.67
CA PHE A 19 0.80 16.35 14.57
C PHE A 19 -0.61 15.90 14.15
N GLY A 20 -1.65 16.62 14.50
CA GLY A 20 -3.03 16.34 14.07
C GLY A 20 -3.44 17.02 12.76
N GLY A 21 -2.51 17.68 12.07
CA GLY A 21 -2.79 18.51 10.90
C GLY A 21 -2.36 17.88 9.57
N ASN A 22 -2.65 18.62 8.49
CA ASN A 22 -2.28 18.24 7.13
C ASN A 22 -0.78 17.95 6.95
N VAL A 23 0.08 18.57 7.75
CA VAL A 23 1.54 18.36 7.70
C VAL A 23 1.91 16.95 8.12
N ALA A 24 1.34 16.42 9.19
CA ALA A 24 1.59 15.06 9.64
C ALA A 24 1.06 14.03 8.63
N TYR A 25 -0.10 14.28 8.06
CA TYR A 25 -0.67 13.45 7.00
C TYR A 25 0.25 13.39 5.77
N ILE A 26 0.70 14.55 5.26
CA ILE A 26 1.62 14.62 4.12
C ILE A 26 2.95 13.91 4.44
N TRP A 27 3.48 14.10 5.64
CA TRP A 27 4.70 13.45 6.10
C TRP A 27 4.56 11.92 6.09
N GLN A 28 3.51 11.40 6.68
CA GLN A 28 3.22 9.96 6.73
C GLN A 28 3.04 9.38 5.32
N GLN A 29 2.26 10.04 4.47
CA GLN A 29 2.08 9.63 3.08
C GLN A 29 3.40 9.61 2.31
N SER A 30 4.23 10.64 2.47
CA SER A 30 5.54 10.73 1.80
C SER A 30 6.46 9.56 2.16
N ILE A 31 6.49 9.17 3.43
CA ILE A 31 7.28 8.01 3.90
C ILE A 31 6.77 6.74 3.22
N CYS A 32 5.46 6.49 3.26
CA CYS A 32 4.85 5.29 2.68
C CYS A 32 5.08 5.22 1.17
N TRP A 33 4.89 6.30 0.46
CA TRP A 33 5.07 6.37 -0.98
C TRP A 33 6.52 6.12 -1.36
N THR A 34 7.46 6.79 -0.68
CA THR A 34 8.90 6.61 -0.90
C THR A 34 9.30 5.15 -0.67
N PHE A 35 8.82 4.54 0.41
CA PHE A 35 9.13 3.16 0.75
C PHE A 35 8.63 2.16 -0.30
N ILE A 36 7.42 2.35 -0.83
CA ILE A 36 6.84 1.49 -1.87
C ILE A 36 7.62 1.64 -3.19
N VAL A 37 7.93 2.87 -3.62
CA VAL A 37 8.71 3.13 -4.84
C VAL A 37 10.12 2.56 -4.75
N ILE A 38 10.83 2.80 -3.64
CA ILE A 38 12.18 2.25 -3.41
C ILE A 38 12.15 0.72 -3.40
N SER A 39 11.08 0.13 -2.86
CA SER A 39 10.91 -1.33 -2.88
C SER A 39 10.76 -1.86 -4.32
N GLY A 40 10.01 -1.15 -5.18
CA GLY A 40 9.89 -1.46 -6.60
C GLY A 40 11.22 -1.30 -7.35
N PHE A 41 11.93 -0.19 -7.10
CA PHE A 41 13.28 0.04 -7.64
C PHE A 41 14.25 -1.08 -7.25
N SER A 42 14.22 -1.51 -5.98
CA SER A 42 15.09 -2.58 -5.47
C SER A 42 14.82 -3.96 -6.05
N TYR A 43 13.69 -4.16 -6.72
CA TYR A 43 13.30 -5.46 -7.27
C TYR A 43 14.38 -6.05 -8.20
N ARG A 44 14.95 -5.25 -9.08
CA ARG A 44 15.91 -5.71 -10.12
C ARG A 44 17.28 -6.09 -9.57
N PHE A 45 17.67 -5.53 -8.43
CA PHE A 45 18.92 -5.91 -7.75
C PHE A 45 18.84 -7.27 -7.08
N ASN A 46 17.64 -7.88 -7.04
CA ASN A 46 17.44 -9.18 -6.41
C ASN A 46 17.66 -10.33 -7.36
N LYS A 47 18.61 -11.20 -7.03
CA LYS A 47 18.87 -12.44 -7.78
C LYS A 47 17.71 -13.45 -7.70
N ARG A 48 16.88 -13.40 -6.65
CA ARG A 48 15.76 -14.32 -6.40
C ARG A 48 14.51 -13.56 -5.92
N PRO A 49 13.89 -12.74 -6.79
CA PRO A 49 12.80 -11.85 -6.38
C PRO A 49 11.57 -12.62 -5.85
N PHE A 50 11.22 -13.75 -6.42
CA PHE A 50 10.10 -14.58 -5.95
C PHE A 50 10.31 -15.05 -4.50
N ARG A 51 11.49 -15.62 -4.18
CA ARG A 51 11.81 -16.06 -2.82
C ARG A 51 11.78 -14.91 -1.82
N ARG A 52 12.28 -13.75 -2.21
CA ARG A 52 12.23 -12.53 -1.39
C ARG A 52 10.79 -12.10 -1.14
N GLY A 53 9.94 -12.10 -2.18
CA GLY A 53 8.52 -11.81 -2.07
C GLY A 53 7.82 -12.72 -1.06
N VAL A 54 8.06 -14.03 -1.12
CA VAL A 54 7.50 -15.00 -0.17
C VAL A 54 7.97 -14.69 1.26
N ILE A 55 9.26 -14.45 1.48
CA ILE A 55 9.79 -14.15 2.83
C ILE A 55 9.15 -12.88 3.40
N ILE A 56 9.04 -11.81 2.60
CA ILE A 56 8.43 -10.54 3.03
C ILE A 56 6.93 -10.73 3.31
N SER A 57 6.21 -11.47 2.46
CA SER A 57 4.79 -11.79 2.69
C SER A 57 4.59 -12.59 3.99
N CYS A 58 5.44 -13.59 4.25
CA CYS A 58 5.39 -14.33 5.50
C CYS A 58 5.65 -13.43 6.71
N ALA A 59 6.60 -12.50 6.64
CA ALA A 59 6.84 -11.51 7.69
C ALA A 59 5.59 -10.62 7.92
N GLY A 60 4.93 -10.18 6.86
CA GLY A 60 3.67 -9.43 6.95
C GLY A 60 2.55 -10.23 7.62
N ILE A 61 2.42 -11.51 7.30
CA ILE A 61 1.44 -12.41 7.93
C ILE A 61 1.76 -12.59 9.43
N VAL A 62 3.04 -12.76 9.79
CA VAL A 62 3.45 -12.85 11.21
C VAL A 62 3.07 -11.59 11.97
N ILE A 63 3.29 -10.41 11.40
CA ILE A 63 2.87 -9.14 12.02
C ILE A 63 1.35 -9.11 12.21
N THR A 64 0.57 -9.49 11.18
CA THR A 64 -0.89 -9.55 11.29
C THR A 64 -1.33 -10.48 12.43
N ILE A 65 -0.71 -11.67 12.56
CA ILE A 65 -1.03 -12.62 13.63
C ILE A 65 -0.67 -12.03 15.01
N VAL A 66 0.54 -11.48 15.14
CA VAL A 66 1.02 -10.91 16.41
C VAL A 66 0.13 -9.74 16.84
N THR A 67 -0.15 -8.79 15.94
CA THR A 67 -1.01 -7.64 16.27
C THR A 67 -2.44 -8.06 16.58
N SER A 68 -2.99 -9.05 15.89
CA SER A 68 -4.34 -9.57 16.16
C SER A 68 -4.47 -10.26 17.53
N ILE A 69 -3.38 -10.85 18.03
CA ILE A 69 -3.38 -11.53 19.35
C ILE A 69 -3.09 -10.55 20.48
N PHE A 70 -2.08 -9.69 20.34
CA PHE A 70 -1.61 -8.84 21.42
C PHE A 70 -2.27 -7.46 21.48
N VAL A 71 -2.74 -6.94 20.34
CA VAL A 71 -3.35 -5.60 20.23
C VAL A 71 -4.58 -5.68 19.29
N PRO A 72 -5.66 -6.37 19.70
CA PRO A 72 -6.80 -6.64 18.80
C PRO A 72 -7.56 -5.39 18.35
N ASN A 73 -7.46 -4.27 19.09
CA ASN A 73 -8.08 -3.00 18.72
C ASN A 73 -7.31 -2.26 17.62
N ASP A 74 -5.99 -2.53 17.49
CA ASP A 74 -5.07 -1.87 16.54
C ASP A 74 -4.37 -2.89 15.64
N ARG A 75 -5.13 -3.88 15.20
CA ARG A 75 -4.62 -4.95 14.31
C ARG A 75 -4.18 -4.39 12.96
N ALA A 76 -3.00 -4.82 12.51
CA ALA A 76 -2.47 -4.52 11.18
C ALA A 76 -2.79 -5.68 10.22
N ILE A 77 -3.88 -5.55 9.46
CA ILE A 77 -4.30 -6.54 8.46
C ILE A 77 -3.99 -5.99 7.07
N PHE A 78 -3.32 -6.81 6.24
CA PHE A 78 -2.87 -6.40 4.90
C PHE A 78 -1.96 -5.16 4.92
N GLY A 79 -0.97 -5.16 5.82
CA GLY A 79 -0.02 -4.06 5.96
C GLY A 79 0.95 -3.94 4.78
N VAL A 80 1.77 -2.88 4.82
CA VAL A 80 2.73 -2.54 3.76
C VAL A 80 3.70 -3.69 3.42
N LEU A 81 4.10 -4.52 4.38
CA LEU A 81 4.96 -5.68 4.11
C LEU A 81 4.24 -6.75 3.30
N THR A 82 2.97 -7.01 3.59
CA THR A 82 2.14 -7.94 2.80
C THR A 82 1.99 -7.43 1.37
N LEU A 83 1.74 -6.15 1.18
CA LEU A 83 1.69 -5.51 -0.13
C LEU A 83 3.01 -5.69 -0.89
N ILE A 84 4.15 -5.31 -0.28
CA ILE A 84 5.46 -5.38 -0.94
C ILE A 84 5.80 -6.83 -1.30
N GLY A 85 5.63 -7.76 -0.38
CA GLY A 85 5.90 -9.17 -0.63
C GLY A 85 5.06 -9.73 -1.79
N PHE A 86 3.76 -9.45 -1.79
CA PHE A 86 2.86 -9.84 -2.87
C PHE A 86 3.21 -9.14 -4.19
N SER A 87 3.59 -7.86 -4.16
CA SER A 87 4.04 -7.12 -5.34
C SER A 87 5.27 -7.72 -5.98
N TYR A 88 6.24 -8.21 -5.20
CA TYR A 88 7.39 -8.96 -5.71
C TYR A 88 6.98 -10.24 -6.44
N ILE A 89 6.03 -11.00 -5.86
CA ILE A 89 5.52 -12.25 -6.46
C ILE A 89 4.77 -11.94 -7.75
N LEU A 90 3.84 -11.00 -7.70
CA LEU A 90 3.01 -10.61 -8.85
C LEU A 90 3.85 -10.04 -9.99
N LEU A 91 4.80 -9.15 -9.67
CA LEU A 91 5.71 -8.60 -10.67
C LEU A 91 6.58 -9.70 -11.30
N ARG A 92 7.03 -10.71 -10.54
CA ARG A 92 7.77 -11.84 -11.10
C ARG A 92 6.96 -12.63 -12.12
N ILE A 93 5.68 -12.80 -11.87
CA ILE A 93 4.75 -13.48 -12.80
C ILE A 93 4.53 -12.63 -14.05
N LEU A 94 4.37 -11.33 -13.89
CA LEU A 94 4.08 -10.39 -14.98
C LEU A 94 5.33 -9.81 -15.67
N GLU A 95 6.53 -10.16 -15.22
CA GLU A 95 7.78 -9.56 -15.68
C GLU A 95 7.98 -9.69 -17.19
N ALA A 96 7.58 -10.83 -17.80
CA ALA A 96 7.69 -11.04 -19.24
C ALA A 96 6.84 -10.04 -20.05
N LEU A 97 5.71 -9.60 -19.49
CA LEU A 97 4.84 -8.58 -20.08
C LEU A 97 5.46 -7.18 -19.93
N PHE A 98 5.91 -6.83 -18.72
CA PHE A 98 6.46 -5.52 -18.43
C PHE A 98 7.82 -5.27 -19.11
N ARG A 99 8.60 -6.30 -19.40
CA ARG A 99 9.85 -6.17 -20.16
C ARG A 99 9.67 -5.63 -21.58
N LYS A 100 8.48 -5.79 -22.17
CA LYS A 100 8.16 -5.30 -23.52
C LYS A 100 7.72 -3.83 -23.53
N VAL A 101 7.39 -3.28 -22.35
CA VAL A 101 6.91 -1.91 -22.23
C VAL A 101 8.11 -0.96 -22.12
N PRO A 102 8.17 0.13 -22.90
CA PRO A 102 9.19 1.17 -22.73
C PRO A 102 9.05 1.84 -21.36
N ASP A 103 10.16 2.22 -20.75
CA ASP A 103 10.21 2.66 -19.36
C ASP A 103 9.38 3.92 -19.11
N TRP A 104 9.49 4.92 -19.98
CA TRP A 104 8.69 6.14 -19.88
C TRP A 104 7.18 5.87 -19.94
N LEU A 105 6.76 4.92 -20.78
CA LEU A 105 5.35 4.52 -20.88
C LEU A 105 4.92 3.73 -19.65
N GLY A 106 5.79 2.86 -19.14
CA GLY A 106 5.55 2.10 -17.92
C GLY A 106 5.38 3.01 -16.71
N ILE A 107 6.26 4.01 -16.54
CA ILE A 107 6.14 5.01 -15.46
C ILE A 107 4.85 5.81 -15.61
N SER A 108 4.60 6.38 -16.80
CA SER A 108 3.43 7.24 -17.02
C SER A 108 2.13 6.48 -16.79
N LEU A 109 2.00 5.27 -17.37
CA LEU A 109 0.79 4.47 -17.27
C LEU A 109 0.54 3.99 -15.83
N SER A 110 1.58 3.53 -15.13
CA SER A 110 1.43 3.10 -13.74
C SER A 110 1.04 4.25 -12.81
N MET A 111 1.58 5.45 -13.00
CA MET A 111 1.19 6.64 -12.25
C MET A 111 -0.26 7.05 -12.54
N ILE A 112 -0.67 7.07 -13.81
CA ILE A 112 -2.05 7.40 -14.19
C ILE A 112 -3.02 6.40 -13.53
N ILE A 113 -2.74 5.09 -13.60
CA ILE A 113 -3.59 4.07 -13.00
C ILE A 113 -3.60 4.21 -11.46
N PHE A 114 -2.45 4.50 -10.85
CA PHE A 114 -2.40 4.75 -9.40
C PHE A 114 -3.33 5.89 -8.99
N PHE A 115 -3.23 7.05 -9.64
CA PHE A 115 -4.08 8.20 -9.32
C PHE A 115 -5.57 7.93 -9.61
N LEU A 116 -5.87 7.21 -10.68
CA LEU A 116 -7.24 6.83 -11.02
C LEU A 116 -7.85 5.91 -9.96
N LEU A 117 -7.07 4.97 -9.43
CA LEU A 117 -7.54 3.98 -8.46
C LEU A 117 -7.30 4.39 -6.99
N ARG A 118 -6.75 5.59 -6.73
CA ARG A 118 -6.32 5.98 -5.38
C ARG A 118 -7.42 5.87 -4.33
N ASN A 119 -8.63 6.21 -4.71
CA ASN A 119 -9.79 6.23 -3.82
C ASN A 119 -10.76 5.05 -4.02
N ILE A 120 -10.30 3.98 -4.65
CA ILE A 120 -11.11 2.78 -4.87
C ILE A 120 -11.59 2.16 -3.55
N ASN A 121 -10.80 2.29 -2.49
CA ASN A 121 -11.11 1.80 -1.15
C ASN A 121 -12.25 2.57 -0.45
N ILE A 122 -12.61 3.76 -0.94
CA ILE A 122 -13.72 4.58 -0.44
C ILE A 122 -14.92 4.60 -1.40
N GLY A 123 -14.92 3.78 -2.43
CA GLY A 123 -16.08 3.54 -3.28
C GLY A 123 -16.15 4.33 -4.58
N TYR A 124 -15.08 5.04 -4.98
CA TYR A 124 -15.07 5.75 -6.26
C TYR A 124 -13.69 5.72 -6.94
N LEU A 125 -13.69 5.90 -8.25
CA LEU A 125 -12.49 6.14 -9.04
C LEU A 125 -12.15 7.62 -9.01
N GLY A 126 -10.86 7.92 -8.80
CA GLY A 126 -10.37 9.30 -8.78
C GLY A 126 -9.34 9.53 -7.67
N PHE A 127 -8.99 10.80 -7.47
CA PHE A 127 -7.97 11.23 -6.51
C PHE A 127 -8.50 12.36 -5.63
N GLU A 128 -8.37 12.22 -4.33
CA GLU A 128 -8.66 13.21 -3.28
C GLU A 128 -9.65 14.34 -3.65
N GLY A 129 -10.96 14.03 -3.64
CA GLY A 129 -12.01 15.00 -3.98
C GLY A 129 -12.41 15.04 -5.45
N ILE A 130 -11.67 14.41 -6.36
CA ILE A 130 -12.04 14.27 -7.78
C ILE A 130 -12.76 12.94 -7.96
N HIS A 131 -14.07 12.97 -8.11
CA HIS A 131 -14.92 11.79 -8.35
C HIS A 131 -15.13 11.60 -9.84
N ILE A 132 -14.56 10.55 -10.44
CA ILE A 132 -14.72 10.23 -11.85
C ILE A 132 -15.92 9.31 -12.06
N ALA A 133 -15.99 8.20 -11.31
CA ALA A 133 -17.07 7.23 -11.39
C ALA A 133 -17.23 6.46 -10.06
N PRO A 134 -18.45 6.09 -9.67
CA PRO A 134 -18.67 5.22 -8.53
C PRO A 134 -18.21 3.79 -8.83
N VAL A 135 -17.69 3.11 -7.83
CA VAL A 135 -17.34 1.68 -7.92
C VAL A 135 -18.53 0.84 -7.46
N PRO A 136 -18.91 -0.21 -8.20
CA PRO A 136 -20.05 -1.04 -7.85
C PRO A 136 -19.89 -1.70 -6.47
N SER A 137 -20.92 -1.62 -5.64
CA SER A 137 -20.93 -2.09 -4.26
C SER A 137 -20.71 -3.61 -4.09
N PHE A 138 -21.04 -4.41 -5.12
CA PHE A 138 -20.84 -5.85 -5.07
C PHE A 138 -19.37 -6.29 -4.98
N LEU A 139 -18.43 -5.39 -5.28
CA LEU A 139 -16.98 -5.64 -5.15
C LEU A 139 -16.50 -5.60 -3.70
N TYR A 140 -17.22 -4.95 -2.79
CA TYR A 140 -16.88 -4.78 -1.38
C TYR A 140 -17.46 -5.91 -0.52
N ARG A 141 -17.13 -7.15 -0.85
CA ARG A 141 -17.86 -8.32 -0.39
C ARG A 141 -17.15 -9.13 0.68
N ASP A 142 -15.86 -9.38 0.53
CA ASP A 142 -15.11 -10.35 1.31
C ASP A 142 -13.63 -9.96 1.54
N MET A 143 -12.86 -10.80 2.26
CA MET A 143 -11.45 -10.55 2.56
C MET A 143 -10.55 -10.57 1.33
N VAL A 144 -10.91 -11.30 0.27
CA VAL A 144 -10.11 -11.35 -0.97
C VAL A 144 -10.26 -10.03 -1.71
N THR A 145 -11.49 -9.53 -1.83
CA THR A 145 -11.75 -8.22 -2.44
C THR A 145 -11.16 -7.10 -1.58
N THR A 146 -11.21 -7.23 -0.24
CA THR A 146 -10.53 -6.32 0.68
C THR A 146 -9.03 -6.28 0.39
N PHE A 147 -8.36 -7.41 0.26
CA PHE A 147 -6.94 -7.47 -0.09
C PHE A 147 -6.64 -6.80 -1.43
N LEU A 148 -7.52 -6.94 -2.41
CA LEU A 148 -7.35 -6.31 -3.73
C LEU A 148 -7.56 -4.79 -3.73
N GLY A 149 -8.35 -4.24 -2.80
CA GLY A 149 -8.60 -2.79 -2.73
C GLY A 149 -10.06 -2.39 -2.49
N PHE A 150 -10.93 -3.38 -2.28
CA PHE A 150 -12.36 -3.19 -2.06
C PHE A 150 -12.72 -3.67 -0.64
N PRO A 151 -12.48 -2.86 0.40
CA PRO A 151 -12.67 -3.26 1.78
C PRO A 151 -14.13 -3.59 2.07
N MET A 152 -14.38 -4.77 2.63
CA MET A 152 -15.73 -5.16 3.05
C MET A 152 -16.23 -4.25 4.17
N SER A 153 -17.55 -4.13 4.30
CA SER A 153 -18.19 -3.32 5.33
C SER A 153 -17.75 -3.77 6.74
N GLY A 154 -17.34 -2.82 7.58
CA GLY A 154 -16.83 -3.10 8.93
C GLY A 154 -15.38 -3.57 8.99
N PHE A 155 -14.62 -3.52 7.89
CA PHE A 155 -13.20 -3.81 7.90
C PHE A 155 -12.41 -2.64 8.50
N GLU A 156 -11.62 -2.94 9.53
CA GLU A 156 -10.75 -1.98 10.20
C GLU A 156 -9.32 -2.54 10.27
N SER A 157 -8.35 -1.70 9.97
CA SER A 157 -6.92 -2.00 10.06
C SER A 157 -6.12 -0.71 10.23
N THR A 158 -5.15 -0.72 11.13
CA THR A 158 -4.27 0.43 11.39
C THR A 158 -3.18 0.61 10.32
N ASP A 159 -2.88 -0.45 9.56
CA ASP A 159 -1.88 -0.45 8.48
C ASP A 159 -2.48 -1.18 7.26
N TYR A 160 -3.40 -0.51 6.56
CA TYR A 160 -4.06 -1.09 5.39
C TYR A 160 -3.46 -0.59 4.08
N PHE A 161 -2.80 -1.50 3.38
CA PHE A 161 -2.26 -1.30 2.04
C PHE A 161 -2.76 -2.39 1.09
N SER A 162 -3.81 -2.08 0.36
CA SER A 162 -4.39 -2.98 -0.65
C SER A 162 -3.47 -3.13 -1.88
N VAL A 163 -3.66 -4.21 -2.64
CA VAL A 163 -2.91 -4.40 -3.88
C VAL A 163 -3.17 -3.26 -4.85
N PHE A 164 -4.43 -2.93 -5.12
CA PHE A 164 -4.81 -1.75 -5.87
C PHE A 164 -5.12 -0.60 -4.92
N PRO A 165 -4.57 0.59 -5.11
CA PRO A 165 -3.73 1.08 -6.24
C PRO A 165 -2.22 0.87 -6.05
N TRP A 166 -1.75 0.43 -4.91
CA TRP A 166 -0.36 0.51 -4.48
C TRP A 166 0.62 -0.33 -5.30
N PHE A 167 0.15 -1.41 -5.93
CA PHE A 167 0.95 -2.20 -6.86
C PHE A 167 1.41 -1.39 -8.07
N PHE A 168 0.57 -0.49 -8.60
CA PHE A 168 0.96 0.37 -9.71
C PHE A 168 2.02 1.38 -9.28
N PHE A 169 1.95 1.86 -8.05
CA PHE A 169 2.98 2.73 -7.51
C PHE A 169 4.31 2.00 -7.27
N PHE A 170 4.27 0.74 -6.86
CA PHE A 170 5.43 -0.14 -6.81
C PHE A 170 6.05 -0.36 -8.20
N ILE A 171 5.23 -0.58 -9.24
CA ILE A 171 5.68 -0.72 -10.63
C ILE A 171 6.37 0.55 -11.15
N THR A 172 5.94 1.73 -10.72
CA THR A 172 6.63 2.98 -11.06
C THR A 172 8.10 2.91 -10.63
N GLY A 173 8.38 2.42 -9.42
CA GLY A 173 9.74 2.17 -8.95
C GLY A 173 10.52 1.16 -9.82
N TYR A 174 9.87 0.09 -10.24
CA TYR A 174 10.48 -0.91 -11.13
C TYR A 174 10.92 -0.34 -12.48
N PHE A 175 10.10 0.51 -13.10
CA PHE A 175 10.46 1.13 -14.37
C PHE A 175 11.48 2.27 -14.20
N SER A 176 11.54 2.93 -13.06
CA SER A 176 12.50 4.01 -12.79
C SER A 176 13.96 3.53 -12.74
N GLU A 177 14.19 2.25 -12.48
CA GLU A 177 15.55 1.67 -12.43
C GLU A 177 16.11 1.35 -13.84
N ARG A 178 15.26 1.22 -14.84
CA ARG A 178 15.70 0.88 -16.21
C ARG A 178 16.35 2.03 -16.97
N GLN A 179 16.25 3.26 -16.46
CA GLN A 179 16.90 4.43 -17.04
C GLN A 179 18.38 4.47 -16.72
#